data_0198c98b897a6db10711e5258bd2e682
#
_entry.id   0198c98b897a6db10711e5258bd2e682
#
_cell.length_a   1.000
_cell.length_b   1.000
_cell.length_c   1.000
_cell.angle_alpha   90.00
_cell.angle_beta   90.00
_cell.angle_gamma   90.00
#
_symmetry.space_group_name_H-M   'P 1'
#
loop_
_entity.id
_entity.type
_entity.pdbx_description
1 polymer ?
#
loop_
_entity_poly.entity_id
_entity_poly.type
_entity_poly.pdbx_seq_one_letter_code
_entity_poly.pdbx_strand_id
1 'polypeptide(L)'
;MPDYLDTAALIALARHADAEAPGACTCTKTPLDGWQSQPLSLDEAQFREIGTLVSEHDPEPTFAEYLPGKINYWSADAPIAPRYFPYNRCGVWACSSCGRLYLRYTEGGGYFVDRRIRAVRWNLIEDVSL
;
A
#
# COMPACT_ATOMS: atom_id res chain seq x y z
N MET A 1 3.76 -16.05 -8.85
CA MET A 1 3.52 -14.63 -9.23
C MET A 1 2.31 -14.10 -8.46
N PRO A 2 2.42 -12.94 -7.83
CA PRO A 2 1.24 -12.37 -7.17
C PRO A 2 0.18 -11.97 -8.18
N ASP A 3 -1.07 -12.14 -7.81
CA ASP A 3 -2.19 -11.79 -8.67
C ASP A 3 -2.35 -10.26 -8.77
N TYR A 4 -2.67 -9.79 -9.97
CA TYR A 4 -2.98 -8.38 -10.15
C TYR A 4 -4.33 -8.06 -9.49
N LEU A 5 -4.34 -6.98 -8.69
CA LEU A 5 -5.55 -6.49 -8.02
C LEU A 5 -5.92 -5.13 -8.62
N ASP A 6 -7.11 -5.04 -9.20
CA ASP A 6 -7.63 -3.76 -9.63
C ASP A 6 -8.19 -2.99 -8.41
N THR A 7 -8.64 -1.77 -8.64
CA THR A 7 -9.13 -0.91 -7.55
C THR A 7 -10.28 -1.57 -6.81
N ALA A 8 -11.23 -2.16 -7.52
CA ALA A 8 -12.39 -2.80 -6.89
C ALA A 8 -11.98 -3.99 -6.03
N ALA A 9 -11.04 -4.82 -6.52
CA ALA A 9 -10.54 -5.96 -5.77
C ALA A 9 -9.80 -5.51 -4.51
N LEU A 10 -9.00 -4.46 -4.60
CA LEU A 10 -8.29 -3.90 -3.45
C LEU A 10 -9.26 -3.38 -2.40
N ILE A 11 -10.28 -2.65 -2.81
CA ILE A 11 -11.31 -2.14 -1.89
C ILE A 11 -12.00 -3.30 -1.17
N ALA A 12 -12.40 -4.33 -1.90
CA ALA A 12 -13.10 -5.47 -1.32
C ALA A 12 -12.24 -6.19 -0.28
N LEU A 13 -10.97 -6.42 -0.61
CA LEU A 13 -10.03 -7.07 0.32
C LEU A 13 -9.76 -6.21 1.55
N ALA A 14 -9.59 -4.91 1.37
CA ALA A 14 -9.30 -4.00 2.47
C ALA A 14 -10.50 -3.86 3.41
N ARG A 15 -11.73 -3.80 2.87
CA ARG A 15 -12.94 -3.77 3.69
C ARG A 15 -13.10 -5.04 4.50
N HIS A 16 -12.83 -6.19 3.87
CA HIS A 16 -12.92 -7.47 4.56
C HIS A 16 -11.87 -7.55 5.68
N ALA A 17 -10.65 -7.11 5.41
CA ALA A 17 -9.58 -7.10 6.39
C ALA A 17 -9.91 -6.22 7.59
N ASP A 18 -10.47 -5.03 7.36
CA ASP A 18 -10.89 -4.13 8.45
C ASP A 18 -12.00 -4.74 9.30
N ALA A 19 -12.96 -5.43 8.66
CA ALA A 19 -14.08 -6.04 9.37
C ALA A 19 -13.63 -7.22 10.25
N GLU A 20 -12.60 -7.96 9.81
CA GLU A 20 -12.13 -9.16 10.51
C GLU A 20 -10.96 -8.88 11.46
N ALA A 21 -10.29 -7.73 11.29
CA ALA A 21 -9.10 -7.42 12.08
C ALA A 21 -9.47 -7.14 13.55
N PRO A 22 -8.71 -7.70 14.52
CA PRO A 22 -8.86 -7.28 15.91
C PRO A 22 -8.44 -5.81 16.04
N GLY A 23 -9.01 -5.11 17.02
CA GLY A 23 -8.79 -3.69 17.20
C GLY A 23 -7.35 -3.27 17.42
N ALA A 24 -6.51 -4.18 17.91
CA ALA A 24 -5.10 -3.90 18.11
C ALA A 24 -4.27 -5.09 17.69
N CYS A 25 -3.45 -4.91 16.65
CA CYS A 25 -2.45 -5.88 16.26
C CYS A 25 -1.08 -5.28 16.49
N THR A 26 -0.17 -6.06 17.08
CA THR A 26 1.20 -5.64 17.30
C THR A 26 2.13 -6.03 16.16
N CYS A 27 1.58 -6.22 14.96
CA CYS A 27 2.38 -6.57 13.79
C CYS A 27 3.38 -5.48 13.43
N THR A 28 3.10 -4.24 13.85
CA THR A 28 4.05 -3.15 13.75
C THR A 28 4.11 -2.42 15.09
N LYS A 29 5.29 -1.90 15.43
CA LYS A 29 5.47 -1.15 16.68
C LYS A 29 4.94 0.27 16.56
N THR A 30 4.85 0.79 15.34
CA THR A 30 4.34 2.13 15.08
C THR A 30 3.22 2.06 14.07
N PRO A 31 2.24 2.98 14.15
CA PRO A 31 1.22 3.06 13.11
C PRO A 31 1.88 3.36 11.76
N LEU A 32 1.43 2.66 10.72
CA LEU A 32 1.92 2.85 9.37
C LEU A 32 0.82 3.48 8.52
N ASP A 33 0.13 4.48 9.06
CA ASP A 33 -1.05 5.07 8.43
C ASP A 33 -0.75 5.84 7.15
N GLY A 34 0.40 6.52 7.10
CA GLY A 34 0.87 7.18 5.89
C GLY A 34 2.15 6.51 5.40
N TRP A 35 2.63 6.94 4.23
CA TRP A 35 3.91 6.44 3.73
C TRP A 35 5.04 6.74 4.69
N GLN A 36 5.91 5.79 4.88
CA GLN A 36 7.15 5.98 5.62
C GLN A 36 8.14 4.90 5.23
N SER A 37 9.41 5.16 5.53
CA SER A 37 10.44 4.14 5.35
C SER A 37 10.13 2.94 6.23
N GLN A 38 10.32 1.74 5.69
CA GLN A 38 10.03 0.52 6.41
C GLN A 38 10.92 0.44 7.66
N PRO A 39 10.31 0.32 8.86
CA PRO A 39 11.10 0.22 10.09
C PRO A 39 12.00 -1.01 10.08
N LEU A 40 13.21 -0.86 10.63
CA LEU A 40 14.14 -1.99 10.78
C LEU A 40 13.57 -3.05 11.72
N SER A 41 12.70 -2.64 12.63
CA SER A 41 12.06 -3.56 13.59
C SER A 41 10.90 -4.37 12.99
N LEU A 42 10.54 -4.11 11.73
CA LEU A 42 9.45 -4.83 11.08
C LEU A 42 9.85 -6.29 10.86
N ASP A 43 9.02 -7.20 11.35
CA ASP A 43 9.23 -8.63 11.13
C ASP A 43 8.63 -9.03 9.79
N GLU A 44 9.46 -9.11 8.77
CA GLU A 44 9.03 -9.44 7.41
C GLU A 44 8.39 -10.83 7.31
N ALA A 45 8.79 -11.76 8.16
CA ALA A 45 8.23 -13.10 8.17
C ALA A 45 6.76 -13.12 8.58
N GLN A 46 6.29 -12.05 9.24
CA GLN A 46 4.91 -11.91 9.66
C GLN A 46 3.98 -11.47 8.50
N PHE A 47 4.55 -11.07 7.37
CA PHE A 47 3.81 -10.57 6.22
C PHE A 47 3.92 -11.54 5.04
N ARG A 48 2.82 -11.71 4.32
CA ARG A 48 2.80 -12.50 3.09
C ARG A 48 2.28 -11.66 1.94
N GLU A 49 2.88 -11.81 0.78
CA GLU A 49 2.41 -11.12 -0.42
C GLU A 49 1.15 -11.80 -0.94
N ILE A 50 0.08 -11.02 -1.13
CA ILE A 50 -1.20 -11.56 -1.59
C ILE A 50 -1.61 -11.02 -2.96
N GLY A 51 -0.91 -10.02 -3.48
CA GLY A 51 -1.23 -9.46 -4.78
C GLY A 51 -0.32 -8.31 -5.15
N THR A 52 -0.58 -7.70 -6.30
CA THR A 52 0.18 -6.56 -6.79
C THR A 52 -0.75 -5.57 -7.46
N LEU A 53 -0.39 -4.29 -7.38
CA LEU A 53 -1.08 -3.21 -8.11
C LEU A 53 -0.35 -2.89 -9.43
N VAL A 54 0.73 -3.61 -9.73
CA VAL A 54 1.46 -3.45 -10.99
C VAL A 54 0.71 -4.18 -12.10
N SER A 55 0.24 -3.42 -13.11
CA SER A 55 -0.47 -4.02 -14.24
C SER A 55 0.50 -4.49 -15.31
N GLU A 56 0.34 -5.74 -15.77
CA GLU A 56 1.11 -6.29 -16.87
C GLU A 56 0.76 -5.61 -18.21
N HIS A 57 -0.40 -4.99 -18.26
CA HIS A 57 -0.91 -4.32 -19.47
C HIS A 57 -0.46 -2.88 -19.59
N ASP A 58 0.26 -2.38 -18.60
CA ASP A 58 0.78 -1.01 -18.61
C ASP A 58 2.30 -1.04 -18.47
N PRO A 59 3.05 -1.09 -19.61
CA PRO A 59 4.51 -1.18 -19.55
C PRO A 59 5.18 0.10 -19.07
N GLU A 60 4.49 1.23 -19.14
CA GLU A 60 5.02 2.51 -18.71
C GLU A 60 4.03 3.22 -17.78
N PRO A 61 3.87 2.71 -16.54
CA PRO A 61 2.94 3.34 -15.62
C PRO A 61 3.38 4.77 -15.28
N THR A 62 2.40 5.64 -15.12
CA THR A 62 2.66 7.05 -14.87
C THR A 62 3.45 7.28 -13.57
N PHE A 63 4.25 8.35 -13.55
CA PHE A 63 4.87 8.87 -12.32
C PHE A 63 4.04 9.98 -11.68
N ALA A 64 2.91 10.36 -12.29
CA ALA A 64 2.04 11.37 -11.71
C ALA A 64 1.46 10.89 -10.40
N GLU A 65 1.38 11.82 -9.42
CA GLU A 65 0.79 11.56 -8.11
C GLU A 65 -0.58 12.22 -8.03
N TYR A 66 -1.50 11.57 -7.31
CA TYR A 66 -2.82 12.13 -7.06
C TYR A 66 -2.86 12.66 -5.62
N LEU A 67 -2.69 13.97 -5.48
CA LEU A 67 -2.64 14.64 -4.16
C LEU A 67 -3.59 15.85 -4.17
N PRO A 68 -4.90 15.61 -4.12
CA PRO A 68 -5.88 16.70 -4.18
C PRO A 68 -5.84 17.57 -2.93
N GLY A 69 -6.19 18.84 -3.08
CA GLY A 69 -6.33 19.74 -1.94
C GLY A 69 -5.03 20.03 -1.21
N LYS A 70 -3.90 19.96 -1.88
CA LYS A 70 -2.57 20.20 -1.28
C LYS A 70 -2.20 19.20 -0.18
N ILE A 71 -2.80 18.03 -0.21
CA ILE A 71 -2.44 16.96 0.72
C ILE A 71 -0.99 16.54 0.48
N ASN A 72 -0.29 16.24 1.57
CA ASN A 72 1.10 15.82 1.51
C ASN A 72 1.19 14.31 1.22
N TYR A 73 2.17 13.89 0.42
CA TYR A 73 2.43 12.49 0.12
C TYR A 73 2.54 11.62 1.39
N TRP A 74 3.15 12.16 2.45
CA TRP A 74 3.40 11.43 3.70
C TRP A 74 2.21 11.44 4.66
N SER A 75 1.15 12.16 4.33
CA SER A 75 -0.02 12.29 5.19
C SER A 75 -0.77 10.98 5.34
N ALA A 76 -1.25 10.71 6.55
CA ALA A 76 -2.12 9.56 6.80
C ALA A 76 -3.44 9.65 6.02
N ASP A 77 -3.86 10.85 5.65
CA ASP A 77 -5.09 11.10 4.91
C ASP A 77 -4.91 11.11 3.40
N ALA A 78 -3.68 10.92 2.90
CA ALA A 78 -3.44 10.90 1.47
C ALA A 78 -4.24 9.77 0.80
N PRO A 79 -4.97 10.07 -0.31
CA PRO A 79 -5.75 9.04 -0.96
C PRO A 79 -4.87 7.95 -1.58
N ILE A 80 -5.42 6.74 -1.65
CA ILE A 80 -4.77 5.62 -2.30
C ILE A 80 -5.40 5.48 -3.68
N ALA A 81 -4.71 6.00 -4.70
CA ALA A 81 -5.18 5.97 -6.08
C ALA A 81 -4.35 4.95 -6.87
N PRO A 82 -4.84 3.71 -7.05
CA PRO A 82 -4.00 2.62 -7.59
C PRO A 82 -3.43 2.86 -8.99
N ARG A 83 -4.02 3.75 -9.77
CA ARG A 83 -3.52 4.06 -11.11
C ARG A 83 -2.40 5.10 -11.12
N TYR A 84 -2.13 5.72 -9.97
CA TYR A 84 -1.15 6.80 -9.84
C TYR A 84 0.09 6.33 -9.07
N PHE A 85 1.19 7.05 -9.26
CA PHE A 85 2.43 6.78 -8.53
C PHE A 85 2.25 7.19 -7.06
N PRO A 86 2.76 6.45 -6.07
CA PRO A 86 3.56 5.22 -6.20
C PRO A 86 2.73 3.93 -6.16
N TYR A 87 1.42 4.03 -6.08
CA TYR A 87 0.53 2.87 -5.88
C TYR A 87 0.61 1.89 -7.05
N ASN A 88 0.81 2.40 -8.27
CA ASN A 88 0.97 1.57 -9.45
C ASN A 88 2.29 0.78 -9.48
N ARG A 89 3.11 0.91 -8.43
CA ARG A 89 4.38 0.19 -8.26
C ARG A 89 4.36 -0.74 -7.05
N CYS A 90 3.23 -0.83 -6.35
CA CYS A 90 3.17 -1.50 -5.05
C CYS A 90 2.81 -2.97 -5.14
N GLY A 91 3.44 -3.78 -4.28
CA GLY A 91 2.90 -5.08 -3.90
C GLY A 91 1.91 -4.90 -2.77
N VAL A 92 0.99 -5.86 -2.63
CA VAL A 92 -0.01 -5.89 -1.55
C VAL A 92 0.32 -7.05 -0.62
N TRP A 93 0.47 -6.72 0.65
CA TRP A 93 0.89 -7.67 1.67
C TRP A 93 -0.14 -7.74 2.79
N ALA A 94 -0.23 -8.88 3.45
CA ALA A 94 -1.13 -9.07 4.58
C ALA A 94 -0.37 -9.56 5.80
N CYS A 95 -0.73 -9.04 6.97
CA CYS A 95 -0.22 -9.57 8.23
C CYS A 95 -0.81 -10.95 8.46
N SER A 96 0.04 -11.95 8.70
CA SER A 96 -0.40 -13.34 8.92
C SER A 96 -1.20 -13.52 10.21
N SER A 97 -1.04 -12.60 11.17
CA SER A 97 -1.74 -12.68 12.46
C SER A 97 -3.12 -12.02 12.43
N CYS A 98 -3.25 -10.83 11.85
CA CYS A 98 -4.50 -10.07 11.89
C CYS A 98 -5.16 -9.86 10.53
N GLY A 99 -4.46 -10.16 9.43
CA GLY A 99 -4.98 -9.97 8.08
C GLY A 99 -4.93 -8.54 7.55
N ARG A 100 -4.43 -7.58 8.35
CA ARG A 100 -4.36 -6.19 7.92
C ARG A 100 -3.50 -6.07 6.68
N LEU A 101 -3.93 -5.23 5.72
CA LEU A 101 -3.24 -5.06 4.45
C LEU A 101 -2.26 -3.90 4.48
N TYR A 102 -1.16 -4.07 3.73
CA TYR A 102 -0.11 -3.07 3.58
C TYR A 102 0.32 -2.99 2.13
N LEU A 103 0.65 -1.77 1.70
CA LEU A 103 1.28 -1.53 0.40
C LEU A 103 2.76 -1.28 0.62
N ARG A 104 3.59 -1.87 -0.24
CA ARG A 104 5.04 -1.72 -0.15
C ARG A 104 5.61 -1.51 -1.55
N TYR A 105 6.57 -0.60 -1.65
CA TYR A 105 7.35 -0.43 -2.88
C TYR A 105 8.75 0.04 -2.51
N THR A 106 9.64 0.00 -3.49
CA THR A 106 11.02 0.45 -3.30
C THR A 106 11.23 1.73 -4.10
N GLU A 107 11.60 2.80 -3.38
CA GLU A 107 11.99 4.06 -4.02
C GLU A 107 13.47 4.00 -4.35
N GLY A 108 13.82 4.15 -5.62
CA GLY A 108 15.20 4.08 -6.06
C GLY A 108 15.91 5.42 -5.93
N GLY A 109 17.12 5.40 -5.38
CA GLY A 109 18.00 6.55 -5.34
C GLY A 109 19.33 6.21 -6.00
N GLY A 110 20.21 7.21 -6.17
CA GLY A 110 21.49 7.02 -6.84
C GLY A 110 22.42 6.03 -6.13
N TYR A 111 22.47 6.09 -4.81
CA TYR A 111 23.39 5.27 -4.01
C TYR A 111 22.69 4.30 -3.08
N PHE A 112 21.40 4.48 -2.82
CA PHE A 112 20.66 3.60 -1.92
C PHE A 112 19.20 3.53 -2.36
N VAL A 113 18.53 2.53 -1.86
CA VAL A 113 17.10 2.35 -2.07
C VAL A 113 16.38 2.50 -0.74
N ASP A 114 15.18 3.07 -0.80
CA ASP A 114 14.35 3.25 0.38
C ASP A 114 13.09 2.39 0.22
N ARG A 115 12.96 1.40 1.07
CA ARG A 115 11.76 0.57 1.12
C ARG A 115 10.70 1.30 1.89
N ARG A 116 9.55 1.54 1.25
CA ARG A 116 8.46 2.28 1.86
C ARG A 116 7.25 1.39 2.05
N ILE A 117 6.51 1.66 3.12
CA ILE A 117 5.36 0.87 3.53
C ILE A 117 4.24 1.79 4.01
N ARG A 118 3.00 1.37 3.75
CA ARG A 118 1.81 2.07 4.20
C ARG A 118 0.69 1.07 4.42
N ALA A 119 -0.06 1.22 5.54
CA ALA A 119 -1.26 0.43 5.77
C ALA A 119 -2.36 0.84 4.79
N VAL A 120 -3.17 -0.12 4.38
CA VAL A 120 -4.31 0.13 3.49
C VAL A 120 -5.54 0.41 4.32
N ARG A 121 -6.09 1.62 4.16
CA ARG A 121 -7.38 1.98 4.75
C ARG A 121 -8.37 2.06 3.60
N TRP A 122 -9.36 1.17 3.58
CA TRP A 122 -10.25 1.01 2.43
C TRP A 122 -10.98 2.30 2.06
N ASN A 123 -11.30 3.13 3.05
CA ASN A 123 -12.03 4.38 2.83
C ASN A 123 -11.19 5.48 2.18
N LEU A 124 -9.89 5.28 2.06
CA LEU A 124 -8.98 6.20 1.35
C LEU A 124 -8.71 5.76 -0.08
N ILE A 125 -9.14 4.58 -0.47
CA ILE A 125 -8.93 4.08 -1.83
C ILE A 125 -9.89 4.80 -2.78
N GLU A 126 -9.33 5.41 -3.83
CA GLU A 126 -10.11 6.12 -4.84
C GLU A 126 -9.78 5.60 -6.23
N ASP A 127 -10.82 5.33 -7.00
CA ASP A 127 -10.66 4.92 -8.40
C ASP A 127 -10.67 6.16 -9.27
N VAL A 128 -9.48 6.72 -9.48
CA VAL A 128 -9.30 7.95 -10.24
C VAL A 128 -8.68 7.62 -11.59
N SER A 129 -9.33 8.08 -12.66
CA SER A 129 -8.81 7.90 -14.02
C SER A 129 -7.60 8.79 -14.28
N LEU A 130 -6.72 8.30 -15.14
CA LEU A 130 -5.57 9.07 -15.60
C LEU A 130 -5.99 10.13 -16.63
#